data_ac604be9210750cd4ea59ec93587d99c
#
_entry.id   ac604be9210750cd4ea59ec93587d99c
#
_cell.length_a   1.000
_cell.length_b   1.000
_cell.length_c   1.000
_cell.angle_alpha   90.00
_cell.angle_beta   90.00
_cell.angle_gamma   90.00
#
_symmetry.space_group_name_H-M   'P 1'
#
loop_
_entity.id
_entity.type
_entity.pdbx_description
1 polymer ?
#
loop_
_entity_poly.entity_id
_entity_poly.type
_entity_poly.pdbx_seq_one_letter_code
_entity_poly.pdbx_strand_id
1 'polypeptide(L)'
;MFVDTAKVELHAGKGGDGAVSFRHEIYIPKGGPDGGDGGKGGSIVFKADKDTNTLLDFRYNPILRAENGRNGAGQRAAGRSGRDLVVEVPIGTVVYRSRSDALRDPAGSEPEASESDGQYGATVPWDAEDQRSTGSRELIADLVEDGQTAIIARGGDGGFGNAHFKSSTRQTPRIAEVGEPGEEFEAELELKLLADVGLVGLPNAGKSTFLSVVSNAKPEIADYPFTTLTPNLGVAEIDGKDLLIADIPGLIEGASEGKGLGHAFLRHVDRTAVLLHLVDAYNDDAGAAYATIRHELEKYSDLKNRPEIVALTKTEGLDPEIVKMQTASILAKNPSAKVYAISSAAHQGLTELLRALRTEVDNGKALADSRTSALESPAGSEPKAIPVISLGPDAVKDIWTVEKDGDKFVVRGEKIEKFARRTDLSNYASVNRLRDIMKKMGIRGELTTQGAEPDSIISIAGKEFTFVEEGWQ
;
A
#
# COMPACT_ATOMS: atom_id res chain seq x y z
N MET A 1 4.39 -12.61 -20.54
CA MET A 1 4.69 -11.18 -20.33
C MET A 1 4.56 -10.91 -18.84
N PHE A 2 5.61 -10.52 -18.15
CA PHE A 2 5.61 -10.25 -16.72
C PHE A 2 5.24 -8.79 -16.48
N VAL A 3 4.38 -8.51 -15.49
CA VAL A 3 3.96 -7.16 -15.10
C VAL A 3 4.14 -7.04 -13.60
N ASP A 4 4.94 -6.08 -13.15
CA ASP A 4 5.30 -5.82 -11.75
C ASP A 4 4.64 -4.57 -11.17
N THR A 5 4.05 -3.75 -12.01
CA THR A 5 3.27 -2.58 -11.58
C THR A 5 1.93 -2.57 -12.28
N ALA A 6 0.86 -2.35 -11.53
CA ALA A 6 -0.48 -2.21 -12.07
C ALA A 6 -1.26 -1.12 -11.32
N LYS A 7 -2.10 -0.39 -12.04
CA LYS A 7 -3.06 0.53 -11.46
C LYS A 7 -4.43 -0.11 -11.50
N VAL A 8 -5.13 -0.05 -10.37
CA VAL A 8 -6.46 -0.64 -10.22
C VAL A 8 -7.41 0.37 -9.58
N GLU A 9 -8.63 0.41 -10.09
CA GLU A 9 -9.74 1.14 -9.48
C GLU A 9 -10.49 0.20 -8.54
N LEU A 10 -10.56 0.57 -7.29
CA LEU A 10 -11.19 -0.21 -6.23
C LEU A 10 -12.54 0.40 -5.89
N HIS A 11 -13.61 -0.41 -6.01
CA HIS A 11 -14.97 -0.04 -5.61
C HIS A 11 -15.47 -1.06 -4.60
N ALA A 12 -15.37 -0.74 -3.31
CA ALA A 12 -15.98 -1.56 -2.28
C ALA A 12 -17.51 -1.45 -2.32
N GLY A 13 -18.21 -2.47 -1.85
CA GLY A 13 -19.65 -2.52 -1.91
C GLY A 13 -20.32 -1.45 -1.04
N LYS A 14 -21.37 -0.79 -1.55
CA LYS A 14 -22.24 0.09 -0.76
C LYS A 14 -23.03 -0.76 0.24
N GLY A 15 -23.28 -0.26 1.46
CA GLY A 15 -24.24 -0.82 2.39
C GLY A 15 -25.69 -0.71 1.86
N GLY A 16 -26.53 -1.68 2.19
CA GLY A 16 -27.95 -1.64 1.88
C GLY A 16 -28.68 -0.59 2.71
N ASP A 17 -29.76 -0.05 2.20
CA ASP A 17 -30.58 0.93 2.90
C ASP A 17 -31.48 0.24 3.94
N GLY A 18 -31.73 0.89 5.09
CA GLY A 18 -32.72 0.44 6.07
C GLY A 18 -34.14 0.63 5.55
N ALA A 19 -35.05 -0.23 5.99
CA ALA A 19 -36.45 -0.19 5.58
C ALA A 19 -37.31 0.65 6.52
N VAL A 20 -38.33 1.32 5.94
CA VAL A 20 -39.43 1.90 6.69
C VAL A 20 -40.65 1.01 6.48
N SER A 21 -41.02 0.23 7.49
CA SER A 21 -42.19 -0.67 7.48
C SER A 21 -42.92 -0.67 8.81
N PHE A 22 -44.21 -0.97 8.76
CA PHE A 22 -45.06 -1.08 9.93
C PHE A 22 -45.82 -2.41 9.89
N ARG A 23 -45.92 -3.07 11.02
CA ARG A 23 -46.61 -4.35 11.13
C ARG A 23 -48.11 -4.19 10.87
N HIS A 24 -48.64 -4.94 9.91
CA HIS A 24 -50.04 -5.03 9.59
C HIS A 24 -50.50 -6.49 9.73
N GLU A 25 -51.43 -6.74 10.65
CA GLU A 25 -52.05 -8.05 10.82
C GLU A 25 -53.56 -7.89 10.91
N ILE A 26 -54.31 -8.99 10.70
CA ILE A 26 -55.75 -8.99 10.62
C ILE A 26 -56.37 -8.36 11.88
N TYR A 27 -55.77 -8.55 13.05
CA TYR A 27 -56.29 -8.02 14.33
C TYR A 27 -55.40 -6.87 14.90
N ILE A 28 -54.38 -6.41 14.15
CA ILE A 28 -53.49 -5.32 14.57
C ILE A 28 -53.34 -4.32 13.43
N PRO A 29 -54.37 -3.47 13.20
CA PRO A 29 -54.34 -2.53 12.08
C PRO A 29 -53.32 -1.38 12.24
N LYS A 30 -52.90 -1.11 13.49
CA LYS A 30 -51.88 -0.09 13.82
C LYS A 30 -50.70 -0.74 14.54
N GLY A 31 -49.98 -1.62 13.84
CA GLY A 31 -48.76 -2.24 14.38
C GLY A 31 -47.60 -1.24 14.49
N GLY A 32 -46.64 -1.59 15.34
CA GLY A 32 -45.42 -0.77 15.51
C GLY A 32 -44.46 -0.87 14.31
N PRO A 33 -43.38 -0.06 14.32
CA PRO A 33 -42.37 -0.11 13.30
C PRO A 33 -41.68 -1.48 13.26
N ASP A 34 -41.51 -2.04 12.06
CA ASP A 34 -40.93 -3.38 11.82
C ASP A 34 -39.98 -3.42 10.63
N GLY A 35 -39.50 -2.27 10.14
CA GLY A 35 -38.51 -2.21 9.11
C GLY A 35 -37.13 -2.71 9.61
N GLY A 36 -36.56 -3.64 8.85
CA GLY A 36 -35.23 -4.22 9.12
C GLY A 36 -34.08 -3.34 8.62
N ASP A 37 -32.88 -3.66 9.07
CA ASP A 37 -31.66 -2.97 8.72
C ASP A 37 -31.13 -3.43 7.36
N GLY A 38 -30.40 -2.59 6.64
CA GLY A 38 -29.67 -2.96 5.43
C GLY A 38 -28.45 -3.82 5.75
N GLY A 39 -28.04 -4.64 4.80
CA GLY A 39 -26.81 -5.45 4.89
C GLY A 39 -25.55 -4.62 4.67
N LYS A 40 -24.42 -5.04 5.19
CA LYS A 40 -23.12 -4.42 4.88
C LYS A 40 -22.74 -4.64 3.42
N GLY A 41 -22.00 -3.71 2.81
CA GLY A 41 -21.32 -3.92 1.55
C GLY A 41 -20.09 -4.83 1.73
N GLY A 42 -19.71 -5.54 0.68
CA GLY A 42 -18.49 -6.35 0.65
C GLY A 42 -17.24 -5.49 0.60
N SER A 43 -16.19 -5.94 1.25
CA SER A 43 -14.86 -5.33 1.19
C SER A 43 -14.03 -5.94 0.07
N ILE A 44 -12.96 -5.25 -0.37
CA ILE A 44 -11.95 -5.80 -1.26
C ILE A 44 -10.77 -6.23 -0.39
N VAL A 45 -10.44 -7.52 -0.46
CA VAL A 45 -9.38 -8.14 0.32
C VAL A 45 -8.35 -8.71 -0.62
N PHE A 46 -7.08 -8.32 -0.45
CA PHE A 46 -5.99 -8.96 -1.16
C PHE A 46 -5.42 -10.09 -0.31
N LYS A 47 -5.11 -11.20 -0.97
CA LYS A 47 -4.52 -12.38 -0.35
C LYS A 47 -3.25 -12.73 -1.12
N ALA A 48 -2.11 -12.76 -0.43
CA ALA A 48 -0.86 -13.22 -1.01
C ALA A 48 -0.93 -14.71 -1.32
N ASP A 49 -0.49 -15.08 -2.52
CA ASP A 49 -0.45 -16.46 -2.99
C ASP A 49 0.88 -16.74 -3.70
N LYS A 50 1.54 -17.83 -3.29
CA LYS A 50 2.83 -18.26 -3.86
C LYS A 50 2.73 -18.75 -5.29
N ASP A 51 1.55 -19.21 -5.72
CA ASP A 51 1.34 -19.77 -7.05
C ASP A 51 1.09 -18.66 -8.09
N THR A 52 0.86 -17.42 -7.64
CA THR A 52 0.71 -16.23 -8.47
C THR A 52 2.03 -15.49 -8.56
N ASN A 53 2.54 -15.25 -9.80
CA ASN A 53 3.87 -14.69 -10.03
C ASN A 53 3.88 -13.33 -10.75
N THR A 54 2.71 -12.78 -11.11
CA THR A 54 2.63 -11.57 -11.94
C THR A 54 1.36 -10.78 -11.62
N LEU A 55 1.41 -9.46 -11.83
CA LEU A 55 0.25 -8.57 -11.75
C LEU A 55 -0.47 -8.42 -13.11
N LEU A 56 -0.23 -9.33 -14.06
CA LEU A 56 -0.75 -9.23 -15.44
C LEU A 56 -2.28 -9.17 -15.48
N ASP A 57 -2.97 -9.91 -14.62
CA ASP A 57 -4.43 -9.96 -14.57
C ASP A 57 -5.04 -8.59 -14.27
N PHE A 58 -4.38 -7.77 -13.48
CA PHE A 58 -4.83 -6.41 -13.15
C PHE A 58 -4.70 -5.43 -14.32
N ARG A 59 -3.82 -5.72 -15.29
CA ARG A 59 -3.71 -4.93 -16.51
C ARG A 59 -4.90 -5.16 -17.45
N TYR A 60 -5.46 -6.38 -17.43
CA TYR A 60 -6.64 -6.72 -18.24
C TYR A 60 -7.95 -6.40 -17.51
N ASN A 61 -7.95 -6.50 -16.18
CA ASN A 61 -9.10 -6.24 -15.31
C ASN A 61 -8.74 -5.18 -14.26
N PRO A 62 -8.60 -3.92 -14.66
CA PRO A 62 -8.15 -2.86 -13.75
C PRO A 62 -9.24 -2.42 -12.76
N ILE A 63 -10.49 -2.82 -12.93
CA ILE A 63 -11.61 -2.40 -12.10
C ILE A 63 -12.06 -3.57 -11.21
N LEU A 64 -11.90 -3.40 -9.90
CA LEU A 64 -12.30 -4.39 -8.90
C LEU A 64 -13.54 -3.89 -8.16
N ARG A 65 -14.64 -4.67 -8.20
CA ARG A 65 -15.91 -4.30 -7.56
C ARG A 65 -16.39 -5.40 -6.62
N ALA A 66 -16.60 -5.06 -5.35
CA ALA A 66 -17.22 -5.95 -4.38
C ALA A 66 -18.76 -5.83 -4.41
N GLU A 67 -19.46 -6.82 -3.86
CA GLU A 67 -20.92 -6.91 -3.88
C GLU A 67 -21.54 -5.89 -2.90
N ASN A 68 -22.59 -5.20 -3.34
CA ASN A 68 -23.35 -4.31 -2.47
C ASN A 68 -24.19 -5.10 -1.46
N GLY A 69 -24.40 -4.52 -0.26
CA GLY A 69 -25.38 -5.01 0.69
C GLY A 69 -26.81 -4.85 0.17
N ARG A 70 -27.70 -5.78 0.51
CA ARG A 70 -29.11 -5.67 0.17
C ARG A 70 -29.85 -4.79 1.17
N ASN A 71 -30.87 -4.10 0.69
CA ASN A 71 -31.74 -3.29 1.52
C ASN A 71 -32.49 -4.16 2.54
N GLY A 72 -32.81 -3.59 3.70
CA GLY A 72 -33.71 -4.17 4.68
C GLY A 72 -35.13 -4.29 4.14
N ALA A 73 -35.94 -5.10 4.78
CA ALA A 73 -37.35 -5.33 4.43
C ALA A 73 -38.25 -5.25 5.64
N GLY A 74 -39.55 -5.37 5.42
CA GLY A 74 -40.54 -5.47 6.49
C GLY A 74 -40.33 -6.73 7.37
N GLN A 75 -41.10 -6.81 8.46
CA GLN A 75 -41.03 -7.93 9.45
C GLN A 75 -39.65 -8.06 10.10
N ARG A 76 -38.89 -6.95 10.23
CA ARG A 76 -37.53 -6.88 10.76
C ARG A 76 -36.53 -7.73 9.98
N ALA A 77 -36.81 -8.00 8.70
CA ALA A 77 -35.90 -8.74 7.87
C ALA A 77 -34.69 -7.87 7.50
N ALA A 78 -33.52 -8.23 8.04
CA ALA A 78 -32.27 -7.58 7.68
C ALA A 78 -31.86 -7.93 6.26
N GLY A 79 -31.32 -6.97 5.53
CA GLY A 79 -30.70 -7.19 4.22
C GLY A 79 -29.47 -8.10 4.34
N ARG A 80 -29.26 -8.94 3.32
CA ARG A 80 -28.05 -9.76 3.24
C ARG A 80 -26.84 -8.88 3.03
N SER A 81 -25.75 -9.14 3.73
CA SER A 81 -24.44 -8.51 3.45
C SER A 81 -23.91 -8.93 2.09
N GLY A 82 -23.29 -7.99 1.39
CA GLY A 82 -22.48 -8.26 0.20
C GLY A 82 -21.31 -9.18 0.53
N ARG A 83 -20.87 -9.95 -0.45
CA ARG A 83 -19.69 -10.80 -0.31
C ARG A 83 -18.44 -9.97 -0.49
N ASP A 84 -17.41 -10.26 0.31
CA ASP A 84 -16.10 -9.71 0.10
C ASP A 84 -15.50 -10.24 -1.20
N LEU A 85 -14.82 -9.36 -1.94
CA LEU A 85 -14.04 -9.74 -3.11
C LEU A 85 -12.63 -10.06 -2.64
N VAL A 86 -12.31 -11.36 -2.61
CA VAL A 86 -10.94 -11.81 -2.33
C VAL A 86 -10.20 -11.92 -3.65
N VAL A 87 -9.08 -11.21 -3.76
CA VAL A 87 -8.23 -11.17 -4.95
C VAL A 87 -6.86 -11.71 -4.57
N GLU A 88 -6.40 -12.72 -5.30
CA GLU A 88 -5.07 -13.30 -5.10
C GLU A 88 -4.02 -12.43 -5.79
N VAL A 89 -2.94 -12.14 -5.06
CA VAL A 89 -1.80 -11.32 -5.52
C VAL A 89 -0.50 -12.05 -5.23
N PRO A 90 0.55 -11.83 -6.01
CA PRO A 90 1.86 -12.40 -5.75
C PRO A 90 2.39 -12.01 -4.36
N ILE A 91 3.19 -12.90 -3.75
CA ILE A 91 3.97 -12.55 -2.54
C ILE A 91 4.91 -11.39 -2.86
N GLY A 92 5.02 -10.42 -1.95
CA GLY A 92 5.82 -9.20 -2.13
C GLY A 92 5.07 -8.09 -2.87
N THR A 93 3.75 -8.19 -3.00
CA THR A 93 2.93 -7.10 -3.54
C THR A 93 2.74 -6.01 -2.51
N VAL A 94 3.14 -4.79 -2.87
CA VAL A 94 2.90 -3.57 -2.10
C VAL A 94 1.78 -2.78 -2.74
N VAL A 95 0.87 -2.28 -1.92
CA VAL A 95 -0.31 -1.54 -2.35
C VAL A 95 -0.20 -0.11 -1.86
N TYR A 96 -0.22 0.84 -2.78
CA TYR A 96 -0.21 2.26 -2.51
C TYR A 96 -1.54 2.90 -2.92
N ARG A 97 -2.02 3.85 -2.14
CA ARG A 97 -3.14 4.72 -2.51
C ARG A 97 -2.62 5.88 -3.35
N SER A 98 -3.22 6.12 -4.50
CA SER A 98 -2.94 7.31 -5.31
C SER A 98 -3.59 8.53 -4.66
N ARG A 99 -2.82 9.60 -4.44
CA ARG A 99 -3.33 10.84 -3.82
C ARG A 99 -4.09 11.75 -4.79
N SER A 100 -4.14 11.41 -6.07
CA SER A 100 -4.94 12.17 -7.05
C SER A 100 -6.43 12.19 -6.70
N ASP A 101 -6.93 11.17 -5.98
CA ASP A 101 -8.33 11.09 -5.58
C ASP A 101 -8.67 11.81 -4.26
N ALA A 102 -7.66 12.18 -3.46
CA ALA A 102 -7.91 13.00 -2.25
C ALA A 102 -8.30 14.46 -2.57
N LEU A 103 -8.17 14.88 -3.85
CA LEU A 103 -8.55 16.21 -4.33
C LEU A 103 -9.84 16.22 -5.18
N ARG A 104 -10.46 15.05 -5.43
CA ARG A 104 -11.85 15.00 -5.88
C ARG A 104 -12.77 15.08 -4.66
N ASP A 105 -12.77 16.25 -4.03
CA ASP A 105 -13.94 16.66 -3.24
C ASP A 105 -15.15 16.58 -4.18
N PRO A 106 -16.26 15.96 -3.75
CA PRO A 106 -17.49 15.91 -4.56
C PRO A 106 -18.15 17.27 -4.79
N ALA A 107 -17.53 18.36 -4.37
CA ALA A 107 -17.88 19.73 -4.71
C ALA A 107 -16.98 20.18 -5.88
N GLY A 108 -17.45 19.93 -7.11
CA GLY A 108 -16.77 20.32 -8.35
C GLY A 108 -16.42 21.80 -8.42
N SER A 109 -15.21 22.12 -8.06
CA SER A 109 -14.53 23.35 -8.45
C SER A 109 -13.24 22.94 -9.16
N GLU A 110 -13.33 22.90 -10.49
CA GLU A 110 -12.14 22.95 -11.34
C GLU A 110 -11.40 24.25 -11.02
N PRO A 111 -10.08 24.24 -10.77
CA PRO A 111 -9.33 25.48 -10.74
C PRO A 111 -9.31 26.03 -12.17
N GLU A 112 -9.96 27.18 -12.39
CA GLU A 112 -9.83 27.94 -13.63
C GLU A 112 -8.35 28.19 -13.91
N ALA A 113 -7.89 27.61 -15.01
CA ALA A 113 -6.58 27.92 -15.58
C ALA A 113 -6.64 29.38 -16.05
N SER A 114 -6.00 30.29 -15.31
CA SER A 114 -5.76 31.65 -15.79
C SER A 114 -4.79 31.57 -16.99
N GLU A 115 -5.34 31.77 -18.18
CA GLU A 115 -4.57 32.09 -19.37
C GLU A 115 -3.81 33.41 -19.11
N SER A 116 -2.52 33.35 -19.02
CA SER A 116 -1.62 34.48 -19.21
C SER A 116 -0.74 34.22 -20.41
N ASP A 117 -0.98 35.04 -21.41
CA ASP A 117 -0.24 35.14 -22.66
C ASP A 117 1.28 35.24 -22.50
N GLY A 118 1.94 34.52 -23.38
CA GLY A 118 3.06 35.05 -24.16
C GLY A 118 4.48 34.87 -23.66
N GLN A 119 5.20 34.14 -24.45
CA GLN A 119 6.59 34.37 -24.91
C GLN A 119 7.75 33.53 -24.36
N TYR A 120 8.29 32.77 -25.32
CA TYR A 120 9.69 32.32 -25.52
C TYR A 120 10.34 31.29 -24.61
N GLY A 121 10.46 30.08 -25.17
CA GLY A 121 11.69 29.31 -25.32
C GLY A 121 12.67 29.27 -24.14
N ALA A 122 12.40 28.40 -23.19
CA ALA A 122 13.48 27.81 -22.39
C ALA A 122 13.22 26.29 -22.35
N THR A 123 14.13 25.54 -22.91
CA THR A 123 14.21 24.09 -22.76
C THR A 123 14.35 23.77 -21.28
N VAL A 124 13.28 23.30 -20.68
CA VAL A 124 13.27 22.80 -19.30
C VAL A 124 14.04 21.48 -19.32
N PRO A 125 15.05 21.30 -18.45
CA PRO A 125 15.73 20.02 -18.33
C PRO A 125 14.72 18.96 -17.95
N TRP A 126 14.72 17.83 -18.66
CA TRP A 126 13.82 16.70 -18.48
C TRP A 126 13.88 16.05 -17.08
N ASP A 127 14.86 16.42 -16.27
CA ASP A 127 15.03 15.99 -14.86
C ASP A 127 14.04 16.64 -13.88
N ALA A 128 13.24 17.62 -14.32
CA ALA A 128 12.29 18.32 -13.46
C ALA A 128 10.93 17.61 -13.30
N GLU A 129 10.63 16.62 -14.15
CA GLU A 129 9.37 15.86 -14.06
C GLU A 129 9.44 14.73 -13.02
N ASP A 130 10.63 14.20 -12.72
CA ASP A 130 10.78 13.08 -11.79
C ASP A 130 10.74 13.50 -10.30
N GLN A 131 10.98 14.79 -10.00
CA GLN A 131 10.85 15.32 -8.64
C GLN A 131 9.41 15.69 -8.24
N ARG A 132 8.47 15.76 -9.20
CA ARG A 132 7.05 15.98 -8.93
C ARG A 132 6.27 14.69 -8.66
N SER A 133 6.83 13.52 -8.98
CA SER A 133 6.21 12.20 -8.77
C SER A 133 6.50 11.57 -7.40
N THR A 134 7.40 12.12 -6.59
CA THR A 134 7.63 11.69 -5.20
C THR A 134 6.61 12.29 -4.20
N GLY A 135 5.61 13.04 -4.69
CA GLY A 135 4.53 13.59 -3.90
C GLY A 135 3.52 12.52 -3.48
N SER A 136 3.75 11.91 -2.33
CA SER A 136 2.69 11.44 -1.45
C SER A 136 1.86 10.23 -1.88
N ARG A 137 2.49 9.10 -2.12
CA ARG A 137 1.84 7.78 -2.11
C ARG A 137 1.65 7.34 -0.66
N GLU A 138 0.44 6.94 -0.29
CA GLU A 138 0.14 6.37 1.02
C GLU A 138 0.26 4.84 0.93
N LEU A 139 1.11 4.25 1.77
CA LEU A 139 1.22 2.79 1.87
C LEU A 139 -0.02 2.25 2.59
N ILE A 140 -0.77 1.36 1.93
CA ILE A 140 -1.94 0.68 2.51
C ILE A 140 -1.54 -0.68 3.08
N ALA A 141 -0.81 -1.49 2.30
CA ALA A 141 -0.44 -2.85 2.70
C ALA A 141 0.85 -3.29 2.03
N ASP A 142 1.60 -4.16 2.70
CA ASP A 142 2.74 -4.92 2.18
C ASP A 142 2.50 -6.41 2.46
N LEU A 143 2.35 -7.21 1.40
CA LEU A 143 1.95 -8.60 1.46
C LEU A 143 3.17 -9.49 1.20
N VAL A 144 3.87 -9.88 2.25
CA VAL A 144 5.17 -10.58 2.19
C VAL A 144 5.08 -12.09 2.47
N GLU A 145 4.00 -12.57 3.10
CA GLU A 145 3.86 -13.97 3.50
C GLU A 145 2.76 -14.67 2.72
N ASP A 146 2.97 -15.97 2.41
CA ASP A 146 1.94 -16.79 1.76
C ASP A 146 0.69 -16.91 2.63
N GLY A 147 -0.46 -16.66 2.02
CA GLY A 147 -1.76 -16.65 2.71
C GLY A 147 -2.05 -15.39 3.53
N GLN A 148 -1.13 -14.44 3.62
CA GLN A 148 -1.38 -13.14 4.27
C GLN A 148 -2.51 -12.41 3.58
N THR A 149 -3.43 -11.83 4.37
CA THR A 149 -4.59 -11.09 3.86
C THR A 149 -4.60 -9.67 4.38
N ALA A 150 -4.98 -8.73 3.52
CA ALA A 150 -5.18 -7.33 3.89
C ALA A 150 -6.49 -6.79 3.30
N ILE A 151 -7.24 -6.03 4.09
CA ILE A 151 -8.42 -5.31 3.60
C ILE A 151 -7.92 -4.02 2.97
N ILE A 152 -8.04 -3.93 1.64
CA ILE A 152 -7.56 -2.78 0.89
C ILE A 152 -8.64 -1.70 0.80
N ALA A 153 -9.89 -2.08 0.51
CA ALA A 153 -11.00 -1.13 0.50
C ALA A 153 -12.17 -1.70 1.32
N ARG A 154 -12.71 -0.90 2.22
CA ARG A 154 -13.77 -1.32 3.15
C ARG A 154 -15.15 -1.10 2.55
N GLY A 155 -16.01 -2.11 2.66
CA GLY A 155 -17.42 -2.00 2.34
C GLY A 155 -18.16 -1.08 3.30
N GLY A 156 -19.18 -0.38 2.79
CA GLY A 156 -20.03 0.53 3.57
C GLY A 156 -20.91 -0.20 4.56
N ASP A 157 -21.21 0.41 5.69
CA ASP A 157 -22.16 -0.11 6.68
C ASP A 157 -23.59 -0.02 6.18
N GLY A 158 -24.42 -1.01 6.52
CA GLY A 158 -25.87 -0.98 6.26
C GLY A 158 -26.59 0.09 7.08
N GLY A 159 -27.63 0.71 6.49
CA GLY A 159 -28.47 1.69 7.16
C GLY A 159 -29.44 1.03 8.14
N PHE A 160 -29.73 1.69 9.25
CA PHE A 160 -30.72 1.19 10.23
C PHE A 160 -32.16 1.38 9.74
N GLY A 161 -32.99 0.34 9.91
CA GLY A 161 -34.43 0.39 9.65
C GLY A 161 -35.21 1.18 10.71
N ASN A 162 -36.45 1.53 10.42
CA ASN A 162 -37.28 2.33 11.33
C ASN A 162 -37.56 1.66 12.70
N ALA A 163 -37.48 0.33 12.78
CA ALA A 163 -37.62 -0.38 14.04
C ALA A 163 -36.55 0.00 15.08
N HIS A 164 -35.34 0.37 14.61
CA HIS A 164 -34.24 0.79 15.46
C HIS A 164 -34.48 2.17 16.12
N PHE A 165 -35.27 3.05 15.48
CA PHE A 165 -35.55 4.40 15.99
C PHE A 165 -36.78 4.52 16.88
N LYS A 166 -37.37 3.41 17.25
CA LYS A 166 -38.49 3.40 18.21
C LYS A 166 -38.01 3.81 19.60
N SER A 167 -38.69 4.77 20.20
CA SER A 167 -38.44 5.21 21.58
C SER A 167 -39.78 5.45 22.30
N SER A 168 -39.73 5.73 23.62
CA SER A 168 -40.90 6.06 24.44
C SER A 168 -41.65 7.30 23.92
N THR A 169 -40.92 8.27 23.40
CA THR A 169 -41.45 9.52 22.84
C THR A 169 -41.80 9.42 21.37
N ARG A 170 -41.13 8.54 20.59
CA ARG A 170 -41.35 8.34 19.16
C ARG A 170 -41.73 6.87 18.90
N GLN A 171 -43.01 6.55 19.00
CA GLN A 171 -43.48 5.16 18.86
C GLN A 171 -43.66 4.71 17.41
N THR A 172 -43.82 5.63 16.45
CA THR A 172 -44.03 5.37 15.02
C THR A 172 -43.04 6.15 14.15
N PRO A 173 -41.70 5.87 14.25
CA PRO A 173 -40.74 6.57 13.45
C PRO A 173 -40.90 6.19 11.96
N ARG A 174 -40.92 7.21 11.08
CA ARG A 174 -40.93 7.07 9.62
C ARG A 174 -39.58 7.41 9.01
N ILE A 175 -38.52 7.14 9.75
CA ILE A 175 -37.13 7.37 9.37
C ILE A 175 -36.40 6.04 9.26
N ALA A 176 -35.59 5.89 8.22
CA ALA A 176 -34.56 4.88 8.11
C ALA A 176 -33.25 5.55 7.63
N GLU A 177 -32.15 4.92 7.86
CA GLU A 177 -30.86 5.38 7.33
C GLU A 177 -30.59 4.75 5.97
N VAL A 178 -29.95 5.51 5.09
CA VAL A 178 -29.36 4.97 3.85
C VAL A 178 -28.06 4.24 4.20
N GLY A 179 -27.74 3.21 3.42
CA GLY A 179 -26.45 2.54 3.56
C GLY A 179 -25.29 3.45 3.22
N GLU A 180 -24.18 3.29 3.91
CA GLU A 180 -22.94 4.03 3.60
C GLU A 180 -22.38 3.62 2.26
N PRO A 181 -21.77 4.54 1.47
CA PRO A 181 -20.98 4.17 0.32
C PRO A 181 -19.77 3.33 0.78
N GLY A 182 -19.33 2.36 -0.02
CA GLY A 182 -18.04 1.72 0.17
C GLY A 182 -16.89 2.67 -0.16
N GLU A 183 -15.69 2.31 0.22
CA GLU A 183 -14.49 3.06 -0.18
C GLU A 183 -14.22 2.89 -1.67
N GLU A 184 -13.95 3.99 -2.35
CA GLU A 184 -13.62 4.03 -3.77
C GLU A 184 -12.37 4.87 -3.98
N PHE A 185 -11.34 4.29 -4.58
CA PHE A 185 -10.10 4.99 -4.92
C PHE A 185 -9.26 4.20 -5.92
N GLU A 186 -8.30 4.88 -6.54
CA GLU A 186 -7.27 4.29 -7.38
C GLU A 186 -6.10 3.81 -6.51
N ALA A 187 -5.73 2.54 -6.64
CA ALA A 187 -4.56 1.96 -6.00
C ALA A 187 -3.50 1.61 -7.04
N GLU A 188 -2.25 1.79 -6.66
CA GLU A 188 -1.10 1.35 -7.43
C GLU A 188 -0.49 0.14 -6.74
N LEU A 189 -0.43 -0.97 -7.47
CA LEU A 189 0.18 -2.21 -7.04
C LEU A 189 1.61 -2.24 -7.54
N GLU A 190 2.54 -2.54 -6.68
CA GLU A 190 3.95 -2.73 -7.02
C GLU A 190 4.41 -4.08 -6.49
N LEU A 191 4.83 -4.97 -7.40
CA LEU A 191 5.41 -6.24 -7.02
C LEU A 191 6.89 -6.02 -6.71
N LYS A 192 7.26 -6.07 -5.44
CA LYS A 192 8.65 -6.16 -5.03
C LYS A 192 9.13 -7.58 -5.33
N LEU A 193 9.76 -7.77 -6.47
CA LEU A 193 10.44 -9.03 -6.77
C LEU A 193 11.55 -9.21 -5.74
N LEU A 194 11.31 -10.13 -4.84
CA LEU A 194 12.28 -10.57 -3.85
C LEU A 194 13.17 -11.60 -4.53
N ALA A 195 14.26 -11.18 -5.19
CA ALA A 195 15.37 -12.07 -5.35
C ALA A 195 16.04 -12.17 -3.96
N ASP A 196 16.24 -13.38 -3.47
CA ASP A 196 16.94 -13.59 -2.20
C ASP A 196 18.38 -13.07 -2.31
N VAL A 197 19.02 -13.26 -3.47
CA VAL A 197 20.42 -12.89 -3.71
C VAL A 197 20.57 -12.08 -4.99
N GLY A 198 21.22 -10.93 -4.90
CA GLY A 198 21.64 -10.13 -6.05
C GLY A 198 23.11 -10.33 -6.39
N LEU A 199 23.43 -10.70 -7.66
CA LEU A 199 24.81 -10.83 -8.12
C LEU A 199 25.35 -9.47 -8.51
N VAL A 200 26.49 -9.09 -7.94
CA VAL A 200 27.23 -7.87 -8.29
C VAL A 200 28.68 -8.21 -8.62
N GLY A 201 29.32 -7.41 -9.44
CA GLY A 201 30.73 -7.63 -9.83
C GLY A 201 31.07 -7.02 -11.19
N LEU A 202 32.33 -6.82 -11.46
CA LEU A 202 32.84 -6.30 -12.72
C LEU A 202 32.42 -7.16 -13.93
N PRO A 203 32.45 -6.62 -15.15
CA PRO A 203 32.29 -7.42 -16.37
C PRO A 203 33.26 -8.61 -16.34
N ASN A 204 32.80 -9.76 -16.83
CA ASN A 204 33.55 -11.01 -16.85
C ASN A 204 33.95 -11.61 -15.49
N ALA A 205 33.46 -11.10 -14.38
CA ALA A 205 33.66 -11.69 -13.04
C ALA A 205 33.02 -13.08 -12.87
N GLY A 206 32.35 -13.61 -13.88
CA GLY A 206 31.77 -14.94 -13.88
C GLY A 206 30.31 -15.00 -13.39
N LYS A 207 29.59 -13.87 -13.32
CA LYS A 207 28.18 -13.80 -12.83
C LYS A 207 27.26 -14.76 -13.59
N SER A 208 27.16 -14.62 -14.90
CA SER A 208 26.26 -15.45 -15.71
C SER A 208 26.68 -16.93 -15.74
N THR A 209 27.99 -17.21 -15.69
CA THR A 209 28.49 -18.57 -15.56
C THR A 209 28.10 -19.18 -14.21
N PHE A 210 28.27 -18.45 -13.13
CA PHE A 210 27.82 -18.87 -11.80
C PHE A 210 26.34 -19.18 -11.80
N LEU A 211 25.49 -18.25 -12.28
CA LEU A 211 24.06 -18.41 -12.34
C LEU A 211 23.64 -19.65 -13.14
N SER A 212 24.26 -19.88 -14.29
CA SER A 212 23.95 -21.03 -15.16
C SER A 212 24.33 -22.39 -14.53
N VAL A 213 25.33 -22.40 -13.63
CA VAL A 213 25.82 -23.62 -12.98
C VAL A 213 25.01 -23.96 -11.73
N VAL A 214 24.57 -22.95 -10.97
CA VAL A 214 23.84 -23.19 -9.71
C VAL A 214 22.33 -23.29 -9.90
N SER A 215 21.80 -22.83 -11.04
CA SER A 215 20.36 -22.88 -11.33
C SER A 215 19.92 -24.26 -11.79
N ASN A 216 18.88 -24.82 -11.14
CA ASN A 216 18.29 -26.10 -11.50
C ASN A 216 17.48 -26.05 -12.82
N ALA A 217 17.01 -24.87 -13.22
CA ALA A 217 16.37 -24.60 -14.50
C ALA A 217 17.27 -23.72 -15.34
N LYS A 218 17.11 -23.76 -16.69
CA LYS A 218 17.80 -22.77 -17.53
C LYS A 218 17.37 -21.38 -17.05
N PRO A 219 18.34 -20.44 -16.81
CA PRO A 219 18.02 -19.08 -16.41
C PRO A 219 16.98 -18.50 -17.38
N GLU A 220 15.84 -18.07 -16.88
CA GLU A 220 14.85 -17.40 -17.68
C GLU A 220 15.22 -15.92 -17.81
N ILE A 221 15.23 -15.46 -19.04
CA ILE A 221 15.38 -14.04 -19.37
C ILE A 221 14.03 -13.39 -19.09
N ALA A 222 13.91 -12.65 -18.01
CA ALA A 222 12.70 -11.91 -17.72
C ALA A 222 12.72 -10.57 -18.47
N ASP A 223 11.86 -10.44 -19.48
CA ASP A 223 11.63 -9.18 -20.21
C ASP A 223 10.83 -8.21 -19.32
N TYR A 224 11.52 -7.35 -18.62
CA TYR A 224 10.90 -6.26 -17.86
C TYR A 224 10.75 -5.03 -18.76
N PRO A 225 9.52 -4.48 -18.93
CA PRO A 225 9.26 -3.39 -19.86
C PRO A 225 9.96 -2.05 -19.48
N PHE A 226 10.59 -1.96 -18.31
CA PHE A 226 11.30 -0.79 -17.80
C PHE A 226 12.81 -1.02 -17.66
N THR A 227 13.33 -2.19 -18.03
CA THR A 227 14.77 -2.46 -18.06
C THR A 227 15.29 -2.36 -19.48
N THR A 228 16.24 -1.47 -19.70
CA THR A 228 17.04 -1.48 -20.93
C THR A 228 17.97 -2.70 -20.98
N LEU A 229 18.11 -3.43 -19.87
CA LEU A 229 18.88 -4.66 -19.72
C LEU A 229 18.02 -5.66 -18.90
N THR A 230 17.68 -6.76 -19.53
CA THR A 230 16.88 -7.85 -18.92
C THR A 230 17.71 -8.59 -17.89
N PRO A 231 17.30 -8.65 -16.60
CA PRO A 231 17.99 -9.45 -15.61
C PRO A 231 17.79 -10.94 -15.88
N ASN A 232 18.84 -11.74 -15.65
CA ASN A 232 18.73 -13.18 -15.67
C ASN A 232 18.38 -13.67 -14.26
N LEU A 233 17.30 -14.41 -14.13
CA LEU A 233 16.90 -15.03 -12.88
C LEU A 233 17.23 -16.51 -12.89
N GLY A 234 17.73 -17.03 -11.77
CA GLY A 234 17.98 -18.44 -11.57
C GLY A 234 17.50 -18.89 -10.19
N VAL A 235 17.03 -20.12 -10.12
CA VAL A 235 16.63 -20.76 -8.86
C VAL A 235 17.65 -21.84 -8.53
N ALA A 236 18.35 -21.68 -7.40
CA ALA A 236 19.25 -22.67 -6.86
C ALA A 236 18.58 -23.40 -5.70
N GLU A 237 18.59 -24.73 -5.72
CA GLU A 237 18.09 -25.55 -4.62
C GLU A 237 19.24 -25.92 -3.70
N ILE A 238 19.10 -25.65 -2.40
CA ILE A 238 20.07 -26.01 -1.37
C ILE A 238 19.34 -26.54 -0.13
N ASP A 239 19.72 -27.76 0.28
CA ASP A 239 19.15 -28.43 1.45
C ASP A 239 17.59 -28.52 1.42
N GLY A 240 16.99 -28.72 0.21
CA GLY A 240 15.55 -28.84 0.00
C GLY A 240 14.78 -27.51 0.05
N LYS A 241 15.49 -26.39 -0.06
CA LYS A 241 14.89 -25.05 -0.13
C LYS A 241 15.41 -24.31 -1.35
N ASP A 242 14.53 -23.54 -1.98
CA ASP A 242 14.86 -22.71 -3.12
C ASP A 242 15.50 -21.38 -2.69
N LEU A 243 16.46 -20.93 -3.47
CA LEU A 243 17.15 -19.64 -3.35
C LEU A 243 17.05 -18.92 -4.69
N LEU A 244 16.33 -17.82 -4.75
CA LEU A 244 16.17 -17.04 -5.95
C LEU A 244 17.34 -16.07 -6.11
N ILE A 245 18.07 -16.21 -7.23
CA ILE A 245 19.28 -15.43 -7.53
C ILE A 245 19.03 -14.60 -8.77
N ALA A 246 19.30 -13.30 -8.69
CA ALA A 246 19.20 -12.36 -9.80
C ALA A 246 20.59 -11.89 -10.26
N ASP A 247 20.89 -12.03 -11.55
CA ASP A 247 22.04 -11.34 -12.16
C ASP A 247 21.64 -9.89 -12.42
N ILE A 248 22.32 -8.96 -11.78
CA ILE A 248 22.07 -7.53 -11.86
C ILE A 248 23.04 -6.94 -12.89
N PRO A 249 22.64 -6.79 -14.16
CA PRO A 249 23.51 -6.21 -15.18
C PRO A 249 23.62 -4.70 -14.97
N GLY A 250 24.78 -4.11 -15.22
CA GLY A 250 24.91 -2.65 -15.36
C GLY A 250 25.70 -1.88 -14.29
N LEU A 251 26.30 -2.56 -13.30
CA LEU A 251 27.37 -1.93 -12.50
C LEU A 251 28.66 -1.87 -13.35
N ILE A 252 28.84 -0.81 -14.12
CA ILE A 252 30.03 -0.57 -14.95
C ILE A 252 30.60 0.80 -14.58
N GLU A 253 31.93 0.94 -14.58
CA GLU A 253 32.61 2.22 -14.48
C GLU A 253 31.95 3.29 -15.38
N GLY A 254 31.50 4.40 -14.78
CA GLY A 254 30.90 5.54 -15.48
C GLY A 254 29.38 5.62 -15.50
N ALA A 255 28.63 4.71 -14.87
CA ALA A 255 27.18 4.82 -14.74
C ALA A 255 26.77 6.04 -13.88
N SER A 256 27.67 6.53 -13.02
CA SER A 256 27.48 7.73 -12.19
C SER A 256 27.70 9.05 -12.93
N GLU A 257 28.24 9.04 -14.15
CA GLU A 257 28.54 10.23 -14.93
C GLU A 257 27.46 10.64 -15.94
N GLY A 258 26.21 10.26 -15.69
CA GLY A 258 25.05 10.83 -16.41
C GLY A 258 24.69 10.19 -17.74
N LYS A 259 25.23 9.03 -18.10
CA LYS A 259 24.75 8.22 -19.23
C LYS A 259 23.81 7.11 -18.76
N GLY A 260 22.76 7.50 -18.14
CA GLY A 260 21.42 6.98 -18.23
C GLY A 260 21.13 5.51 -17.95
N LEU A 261 21.49 4.92 -16.78
CA LEU A 261 20.87 3.69 -16.28
C LEU A 261 20.54 3.77 -14.77
N GLY A 262 20.60 4.98 -14.19
CA GLY A 262 20.75 5.21 -12.75
C GLY A 262 19.62 4.72 -11.85
N HIS A 263 18.41 5.24 -11.96
CA HIS A 263 17.38 5.05 -10.91
C HIS A 263 16.49 3.81 -11.08
N ALA A 264 16.19 3.38 -12.29
CA ALA A 264 15.36 2.18 -12.50
C ALA A 264 16.11 0.89 -12.14
N PHE A 265 17.41 0.83 -12.42
CA PHE A 265 18.29 -0.27 -12.09
C PHE A 265 18.46 -0.47 -10.56
N LEU A 266 18.59 0.65 -9.83
CA LEU A 266 18.78 0.62 -8.37
C LEU A 266 17.57 0.09 -7.63
N ARG A 267 16.37 0.35 -8.14
CA ARG A 267 15.13 -0.27 -7.64
C ARG A 267 15.17 -1.79 -7.66
N HIS A 268 15.94 -2.41 -8.56
CA HIS A 268 16.07 -3.88 -8.63
C HIS A 268 17.06 -4.41 -7.59
N VAL A 269 18.14 -3.68 -7.32
CA VAL A 269 19.11 -4.06 -6.28
C VAL A 269 18.49 -3.89 -4.89
N ASP A 270 17.65 -2.89 -4.69
CA ASP A 270 16.90 -2.67 -3.45
C ASP A 270 15.96 -3.83 -3.08
N ARG A 271 15.65 -4.69 -4.02
CA ARG A 271 14.73 -5.82 -3.89
C ARG A 271 15.42 -7.14 -3.58
N THR A 272 16.74 -7.13 -3.28
CA THR A 272 17.48 -8.33 -2.89
C THR A 272 17.79 -8.34 -1.39
N ALA A 273 17.67 -9.49 -0.73
CA ALA A 273 17.94 -9.61 0.70
C ALA A 273 19.45 -9.57 1.00
N VAL A 274 20.27 -10.21 0.15
CA VAL A 274 21.72 -10.35 0.30
C VAL A 274 22.41 -10.04 -1.01
N LEU A 275 23.59 -9.43 -0.96
CA LEU A 275 24.43 -9.21 -2.14
C LEU A 275 25.51 -10.28 -2.21
N LEU A 276 25.67 -10.92 -3.37
CA LEU A 276 26.81 -11.77 -3.67
C LEU A 276 27.74 -11.02 -4.64
N HIS A 277 28.88 -10.59 -4.12
CA HIS A 277 29.91 -9.88 -4.87
C HIS A 277 30.92 -10.86 -5.46
N LEU A 278 30.90 -11.00 -6.78
CA LEU A 278 31.80 -11.87 -7.54
C LEU A 278 33.04 -11.08 -7.99
N VAL A 279 34.22 -11.56 -7.58
CA VAL A 279 35.52 -10.98 -7.91
C VAL A 279 36.35 -12.03 -8.63
N ASP A 280 36.90 -11.69 -9.79
CA ASP A 280 37.76 -12.58 -10.58
C ASP A 280 39.13 -12.75 -9.91
N ALA A 281 39.56 -13.99 -9.65
CA ALA A 281 40.85 -14.29 -9.03
C ALA A 281 42.04 -13.99 -9.95
N TYR A 282 41.82 -13.89 -11.27
CA TYR A 282 42.86 -13.52 -12.23
C TYR A 282 43.11 -12.01 -12.35
N ASN A 283 42.37 -11.19 -11.58
CA ASN A 283 42.67 -9.76 -11.51
C ASN A 283 44.07 -9.54 -10.87
N ASP A 284 44.78 -8.54 -11.30
CA ASP A 284 46.10 -8.15 -10.73
C ASP A 284 45.95 -7.85 -9.22
N ASP A 285 44.84 -7.18 -8.82
CA ASP A 285 44.47 -6.88 -7.44
C ASP A 285 42.99 -7.06 -7.24
N ALA A 286 42.57 -8.18 -6.62
CA ALA A 286 41.17 -8.47 -6.30
C ALA A 286 40.59 -7.47 -5.27
N GLY A 287 41.42 -6.93 -4.37
CA GLY A 287 40.99 -5.92 -3.41
C GLY A 287 40.67 -4.58 -4.07
N ALA A 288 41.39 -4.18 -5.10
CA ALA A 288 41.08 -2.97 -5.88
C ALA A 288 39.78 -3.15 -6.69
N ALA A 289 39.60 -4.31 -7.33
CA ALA A 289 38.38 -4.64 -8.05
C ALA A 289 37.14 -4.65 -7.12
N TYR A 290 37.27 -5.23 -5.94
CA TYR A 290 36.25 -5.19 -4.89
C TYR A 290 35.90 -3.75 -4.48
N ALA A 291 36.94 -2.94 -4.18
CA ALA A 291 36.75 -1.57 -3.70
C ALA A 291 36.04 -0.67 -4.75
N THR A 292 36.28 -0.90 -6.04
CA THR A 292 35.64 -0.15 -7.13
C THR A 292 34.13 -0.33 -7.10
N ILE A 293 33.65 -1.57 -7.06
CA ILE A 293 32.20 -1.88 -7.00
C ILE A 293 31.61 -1.41 -5.66
N ARG A 294 32.33 -1.61 -4.54
CA ARG A 294 31.86 -1.18 -3.24
C ARG A 294 31.66 0.33 -3.17
N HIS A 295 32.57 1.10 -3.74
CA HIS A 295 32.45 2.55 -3.83
C HIS A 295 31.23 2.99 -4.65
N GLU A 296 30.88 2.25 -5.71
CA GLU A 296 29.65 2.53 -6.46
C GLU A 296 28.39 2.21 -5.64
N LEU A 297 28.35 1.07 -4.96
CA LEU A 297 27.24 0.68 -4.09
C LEU A 297 27.04 1.67 -2.93
N GLU A 298 28.11 2.25 -2.39
CA GLU A 298 28.05 3.23 -1.28
C GLU A 298 27.42 4.58 -1.65
N LYS A 299 27.40 4.92 -2.95
CA LYS A 299 26.70 6.13 -3.42
C LYS A 299 25.17 6.02 -3.22
N TYR A 300 24.68 4.82 -2.96
CA TYR A 300 23.26 4.51 -2.80
C TYR A 300 22.96 4.09 -1.38
N SER A 301 22.20 4.93 -0.67
CA SER A 301 21.96 4.83 0.79
C SER A 301 21.41 3.47 1.23
N ASP A 302 20.56 2.85 0.41
CA ASP A 302 19.84 1.64 0.76
C ASP A 302 20.68 0.38 0.63
N LEU A 303 21.73 0.40 -0.20
CA LEU A 303 22.63 -0.73 -0.41
C LEU A 303 23.84 -0.76 0.54
N LYS A 304 24.16 0.36 1.16
CA LYS A 304 25.32 0.50 2.04
C LYS A 304 25.32 -0.48 3.22
N ASN A 305 24.14 -0.78 3.77
CA ASN A 305 23.97 -1.57 4.97
C ASN A 305 23.49 -3.01 4.71
N ARG A 306 23.40 -3.42 3.43
CA ARG A 306 22.98 -4.79 3.12
C ARG A 306 24.03 -5.82 3.44
N PRO A 307 23.62 -7.01 3.92
CA PRO A 307 24.52 -8.15 4.06
C PRO A 307 25.18 -8.48 2.74
N GLU A 308 26.51 -8.64 2.75
CA GLU A 308 27.31 -8.92 1.57
C GLU A 308 28.18 -10.15 1.82
N ILE A 309 28.21 -11.05 0.84
CA ILE A 309 29.17 -12.16 0.77
C ILE A 309 30.02 -11.95 -0.48
N VAL A 310 31.32 -12.16 -0.35
CA VAL A 310 32.28 -12.04 -1.46
C VAL A 310 32.68 -13.42 -1.95
N ALA A 311 32.59 -13.65 -3.26
CA ALA A 311 33.07 -14.87 -3.89
C ALA A 311 34.24 -14.57 -4.83
N LEU A 312 35.41 -15.12 -4.54
CA LEU A 312 36.56 -15.10 -5.42
C LEU A 312 36.35 -16.21 -6.46
N THR A 313 36.11 -15.82 -7.70
CA THR A 313 35.74 -16.74 -8.80
C THR A 313 36.94 -17.17 -9.62
N LYS A 314 36.76 -18.21 -10.47
CA LYS A 314 37.77 -18.73 -11.39
C LYS A 314 39.04 -19.19 -10.67
N THR A 315 38.90 -19.86 -9.53
CA THR A 315 40.05 -20.34 -8.75
C THR A 315 40.66 -21.62 -9.30
N GLU A 316 40.06 -22.20 -10.33
CA GLU A 316 40.59 -23.39 -11.01
C GLU A 316 41.95 -23.08 -11.67
N GLY A 317 42.93 -23.93 -11.37
CA GLY A 317 44.27 -23.81 -11.94
C GLY A 317 45.18 -22.75 -11.28
N LEU A 318 44.70 -22.02 -10.29
CA LEU A 318 45.51 -21.10 -9.50
C LEU A 318 46.21 -21.83 -8.33
N ASP A 319 47.44 -21.40 -8.03
CA ASP A 319 48.16 -21.85 -6.85
C ASP A 319 47.40 -21.41 -5.58
N PRO A 320 47.21 -22.28 -4.58
CA PRO A 320 46.60 -21.94 -3.31
C PRO A 320 47.20 -20.70 -2.61
N GLU A 321 48.46 -20.38 -2.84
CA GLU A 321 49.12 -19.19 -2.30
C GLU A 321 48.57 -17.91 -2.96
N ILE A 322 48.30 -17.94 -4.28
CA ILE A 322 47.72 -16.83 -5.01
C ILE A 322 46.28 -16.57 -4.52
N VAL A 323 45.48 -17.62 -4.35
CA VAL A 323 44.14 -17.53 -3.80
C VAL A 323 44.14 -16.91 -2.41
N LYS A 324 45.07 -17.30 -1.54
CA LYS A 324 45.22 -16.68 -0.21
C LYS A 324 45.65 -15.23 -0.29
N MET A 325 46.56 -14.88 -1.20
CA MET A 325 47.00 -13.49 -1.41
C MET A 325 45.85 -12.60 -1.86
N GLN A 326 45.07 -13.04 -2.85
CA GLN A 326 43.90 -12.29 -3.35
C GLN A 326 42.80 -12.16 -2.27
N THR A 327 42.56 -13.23 -1.50
CA THR A 327 41.65 -13.17 -0.35
C THR A 327 42.15 -12.17 0.68
N ALA A 328 43.44 -12.14 1.00
CA ALA A 328 44.01 -11.17 1.93
C ALA A 328 43.90 -9.73 1.42
N SER A 329 44.06 -9.51 0.11
CA SER A 329 43.84 -8.20 -0.50
C SER A 329 42.41 -7.68 -0.33
N ILE A 330 41.39 -8.54 -0.49
CA ILE A 330 39.98 -8.21 -0.22
C ILE A 330 39.77 -7.87 1.26
N LEU A 331 40.27 -8.74 2.16
CA LEU A 331 40.16 -8.56 3.61
C LEU A 331 40.89 -7.30 4.12
N ALA A 332 41.94 -6.87 3.45
CA ALA A 332 42.62 -5.59 3.74
C ALA A 332 41.71 -4.37 3.46
N LYS A 333 40.77 -4.48 2.52
CA LYS A 333 39.78 -3.43 2.23
C LYS A 333 38.53 -3.52 3.12
N ASN A 334 38.11 -4.74 3.44
CA ASN A 334 36.97 -5.00 4.32
C ASN A 334 37.28 -6.17 5.27
N PRO A 335 37.79 -5.91 6.48
CA PRO A 335 38.15 -6.95 7.44
C PRO A 335 37.00 -7.83 7.90
N SER A 336 35.75 -7.37 7.75
CA SER A 336 34.53 -8.11 8.14
C SER A 336 33.93 -8.91 6.99
N ALA A 337 34.49 -8.85 5.78
CA ALA A 337 33.96 -9.55 4.62
C ALA A 337 34.08 -11.07 4.77
N LYS A 338 32.98 -11.79 4.47
CA LYS A 338 33.00 -13.25 4.33
C LYS A 338 33.42 -13.60 2.90
N VAL A 339 34.65 -14.12 2.72
CA VAL A 339 35.20 -14.42 1.41
C VAL A 339 35.22 -15.91 1.17
N TYR A 340 34.64 -16.37 0.05
CA TYR A 340 34.62 -17.75 -0.40
C TYR A 340 35.36 -17.88 -1.73
N ALA A 341 36.28 -18.84 -1.81
CA ALA A 341 36.95 -19.18 -3.07
C ALA A 341 36.13 -20.22 -3.83
N ILE A 342 35.71 -19.92 -5.05
CA ILE A 342 34.85 -20.80 -5.85
C ILE A 342 35.38 -20.99 -7.26
N SER A 343 35.05 -22.13 -7.85
CA SER A 343 35.16 -22.39 -9.27
C SER A 343 33.80 -22.88 -9.80
N SER A 344 33.15 -22.06 -10.60
CA SER A 344 31.91 -22.47 -11.28
C SER A 344 32.18 -23.56 -12.32
N ALA A 345 33.31 -23.49 -13.04
CA ALA A 345 33.68 -24.45 -14.07
C ALA A 345 34.03 -25.84 -13.46
N ALA A 346 34.69 -25.86 -12.31
CA ALA A 346 35.06 -27.09 -11.61
C ALA A 346 34.03 -27.52 -10.55
N HIS A 347 32.93 -26.82 -10.38
CA HIS A 347 31.91 -27.07 -9.34
C HIS A 347 32.46 -27.11 -7.91
N GLN A 348 33.50 -26.31 -7.61
CA GLN A 348 34.16 -26.30 -6.31
C GLN A 348 33.70 -25.13 -5.46
N GLY A 349 33.47 -25.33 -4.15
CA GLY A 349 33.08 -24.30 -3.18
C GLY A 349 31.63 -23.76 -3.32
N LEU A 350 30.86 -24.25 -4.29
CA LEU A 350 29.53 -23.73 -4.58
C LEU A 350 28.52 -24.06 -3.47
N THR A 351 28.53 -25.30 -2.97
CA THR A 351 27.59 -25.75 -1.92
C THR A 351 27.79 -24.96 -0.63
N GLU A 352 29.03 -24.71 -0.26
CA GLU A 352 29.36 -23.94 0.96
C GLU A 352 28.93 -22.49 0.82
N LEU A 353 29.18 -21.90 -0.36
CA LEU A 353 28.71 -20.53 -0.67
C LEU A 353 27.19 -20.42 -0.62
N LEU A 354 26.47 -21.36 -1.26
CA LEU A 354 25.00 -21.34 -1.26
C LEU A 354 24.41 -21.50 0.14
N ARG A 355 25.00 -22.34 1.00
CA ARG A 355 24.59 -22.46 2.41
C ARG A 355 24.84 -21.18 3.20
N ALA A 356 25.96 -20.51 2.97
CA ALA A 356 26.25 -19.23 3.60
C ALA A 356 25.24 -18.15 3.16
N LEU A 357 24.95 -18.07 1.86
CA LEU A 357 23.92 -17.16 1.32
C LEU A 357 22.57 -17.42 1.95
N ARG A 358 22.14 -18.69 2.03
CA ARG A 358 20.88 -19.08 2.65
C ARG A 358 20.80 -18.64 4.11
N THR A 359 21.86 -18.87 4.87
CA THR A 359 21.91 -18.46 6.28
C THR A 359 21.74 -16.94 6.44
N GLU A 360 22.37 -16.14 5.58
CA GLU A 360 22.22 -14.69 5.62
C GLU A 360 20.82 -14.23 5.21
N VAL A 361 20.20 -14.88 4.22
CA VAL A 361 18.80 -14.60 3.82
C VAL A 361 17.84 -14.92 4.95
N ASP A 362 17.98 -16.09 5.59
CA ASP A 362 17.13 -16.49 6.71
C ASP A 362 17.31 -15.53 7.92
N ASN A 363 18.53 -15.09 8.21
CA ASN A 363 18.81 -14.09 9.25
C ASN A 363 18.18 -12.73 8.91
N GLY A 364 18.23 -12.30 7.66
CA GLY A 364 17.60 -11.07 7.20
C GLY A 364 16.07 -11.09 7.36
N LYS A 365 15.43 -12.20 7.02
CA LYS A 365 13.99 -12.42 7.20
C LYS A 365 13.61 -12.39 8.69
N ALA A 366 14.34 -13.09 9.56
CA ALA A 366 14.09 -13.10 11.01
C ALA A 366 14.21 -11.72 11.68
N LEU A 367 15.12 -10.86 11.20
CA LEU A 367 15.26 -9.47 11.67
C LEU A 367 14.10 -8.57 11.20
N ALA A 368 13.56 -8.81 10.01
CA ALA A 368 12.37 -8.11 9.50
C ALA A 368 11.14 -8.49 10.34
N ASP A 369 10.92 -9.78 10.60
CA ASP A 369 9.81 -10.31 11.40
C ASP A 369 9.84 -9.78 12.84
N SER A 370 11.06 -9.68 13.44
CA SER A 370 11.20 -9.14 14.80
C SER A 370 10.89 -7.63 14.90
N ARG A 371 11.07 -6.88 13.82
CA ARG A 371 10.69 -5.45 13.76
C ARG A 371 9.19 -5.28 13.61
N THR A 372 8.53 -6.13 12.86
CA THR A 372 7.07 -6.13 12.68
C THR A 372 6.37 -6.55 13.97
N SER A 373 6.86 -7.57 14.67
CA SER A 373 6.32 -8.03 15.96
C SER A 373 6.54 -7.03 17.11
N ALA A 374 7.59 -6.21 17.05
CA ALA A 374 7.84 -5.14 18.03
C ALA A 374 6.85 -3.96 17.90
N LEU A 375 6.19 -3.82 16.75
CA LEU A 375 5.12 -2.82 16.52
C LEU A 375 3.74 -3.35 16.98
N GLU A 376 3.60 -4.66 17.20
CA GLU A 376 2.35 -5.31 17.63
C GLU A 376 2.31 -5.71 19.11
N SER A 377 3.31 -5.39 19.93
CA SER A 377 3.28 -5.73 21.35
C SER A 377 2.41 -4.77 22.15
N PRO A 378 1.39 -5.26 22.87
CA PRO A 378 0.61 -4.41 23.74
C PRO A 378 1.43 -3.98 24.96
N ALA A 379 1.27 -2.71 25.29
CA ALA A 379 1.87 -1.96 26.37
C ALA A 379 1.99 -2.73 27.70
N GLY A 380 3.19 -2.76 28.24
CA GLY A 380 3.44 -3.24 29.60
C GLY A 380 4.84 -2.87 30.09
N SER A 381 5.10 -1.60 30.30
CA SER A 381 5.92 -1.02 31.38
C SER A 381 6.11 0.48 31.13
N GLU A 382 5.48 1.28 31.99
CA GLU A 382 5.49 2.73 31.94
C GLU A 382 6.86 3.31 32.35
N PRO A 383 7.40 4.28 31.60
CA PRO A 383 8.19 5.34 32.19
C PRO A 383 7.22 6.46 32.62
N LYS A 384 7.27 6.86 33.87
CA LYS A 384 6.54 8.00 34.42
C LYS A 384 6.80 9.25 33.58
N ALA A 385 5.88 9.53 32.65
CA ALA A 385 5.82 10.78 31.93
C ALA A 385 4.87 11.73 32.64
N ILE A 386 5.27 12.99 32.73
CA ILE A 386 4.50 14.16 33.12
C ILE A 386 3.12 14.11 32.45
N PRO A 387 2.00 14.36 33.14
CA PRO A 387 0.68 14.26 32.52
C PRO A 387 0.51 15.37 31.47
N VAL A 388 0.79 15.03 30.22
CA VAL A 388 0.25 15.78 29.09
C VAL A 388 -1.21 15.37 29.01
N ILE A 389 -2.13 16.31 29.19
CA ILE A 389 -3.56 16.11 28.95
C ILE A 389 -3.71 15.92 27.44
N SER A 390 -3.53 14.70 26.97
CA SER A 390 -3.90 14.31 25.62
C SER A 390 -5.39 13.92 25.63
N LEU A 391 -6.17 14.56 24.78
CA LEU A 391 -7.52 14.09 24.48
C LEU A 391 -7.41 12.62 24.04
N GLY A 392 -8.14 11.73 24.72
CA GLY A 392 -8.17 10.31 24.34
C GLY A 392 -8.62 10.11 22.89
N PRO A 393 -8.32 8.96 22.26
CA PRO A 393 -8.68 8.70 20.84
C PRO A 393 -10.18 8.86 20.57
N ASP A 394 -11.05 8.69 21.56
CA ASP A 394 -12.49 8.93 21.42
C ASP A 394 -12.86 10.42 21.43
N ALA A 395 -12.05 11.28 22.06
CA ALA A 395 -12.26 12.73 22.06
C ALA A 395 -11.83 13.39 20.73
N VAL A 396 -10.88 12.80 20.01
CA VAL A 396 -10.46 13.29 18.69
C VAL A 396 -11.53 13.01 17.64
N LYS A 397 -12.33 11.95 17.78
CA LYS A 397 -13.41 11.60 16.87
C LYS A 397 -14.63 12.53 16.95
N ASP A 398 -14.76 13.33 18.00
CA ASP A 398 -15.84 14.28 18.19
C ASP A 398 -15.47 15.73 17.76
N ILE A 399 -14.25 15.93 17.24
CA ILE A 399 -13.81 17.24 16.73
C ILE A 399 -14.49 17.53 15.41
N TRP A 400 -15.10 18.68 15.32
CA TRP A 400 -15.69 19.22 14.11
C TRP A 400 -15.26 20.66 13.88
N THR A 401 -15.29 21.11 12.64
CA THR A 401 -15.02 22.49 12.23
C THR A 401 -16.14 23.01 11.37
N VAL A 402 -16.38 24.32 11.44
CA VAL A 402 -17.36 25.03 10.58
C VAL A 402 -16.60 26.11 9.84
N GLU A 403 -16.67 26.10 8.54
CA GLU A 403 -16.04 27.08 7.65
C GLU A 403 -17.13 27.72 6.75
N LYS A 404 -17.07 29.04 6.59
CA LYS A 404 -17.97 29.73 5.67
C LYS A 404 -17.33 29.79 4.28
N ASP A 405 -17.97 29.20 3.31
CA ASP A 405 -17.56 29.18 1.91
C ASP A 405 -18.64 29.90 1.05
N GLY A 406 -18.42 31.17 0.77
CA GLY A 406 -19.38 32.01 0.07
C GLY A 406 -20.72 32.13 0.81
N ASP A 407 -21.81 31.66 0.19
CA ASP A 407 -23.18 31.68 0.75
C ASP A 407 -23.52 30.40 1.54
N LYS A 408 -22.60 29.47 1.67
CA LYS A 408 -22.82 28.20 2.38
C LYS A 408 -21.82 27.98 3.53
N PHE A 409 -22.24 27.19 4.50
CA PHE A 409 -21.43 26.76 5.61
C PHE A 409 -21.03 25.29 5.43
N VAL A 410 -19.72 25.03 5.40
CA VAL A 410 -19.16 23.68 5.28
C VAL A 410 -18.83 23.18 6.68
N VAL A 411 -19.44 22.06 7.09
CA VAL A 411 -19.15 21.41 8.37
C VAL A 411 -18.35 20.15 8.10
N ARG A 412 -17.17 20.06 8.71
CA ARG A 412 -16.27 18.91 8.62
C ARG A 412 -16.13 18.23 9.97
N GLY A 413 -16.01 16.92 10.00
CA GLY A 413 -15.80 16.12 11.20
C GLY A 413 -16.27 14.68 11.00
N GLU A 414 -15.43 13.71 11.35
CA GLU A 414 -15.66 12.29 11.05
C GLU A 414 -17.06 11.80 11.48
N LYS A 415 -17.46 12.15 12.72
CA LYS A 415 -18.73 11.68 13.27
C LYS A 415 -19.95 12.31 12.60
N ILE A 416 -19.93 13.63 12.38
CA ILE A 416 -21.08 14.32 11.76
C ILE A 416 -21.19 13.98 10.26
N GLU A 417 -20.06 13.83 9.57
CA GLU A 417 -20.05 13.40 8.19
C GLU A 417 -20.62 12.00 8.02
N LYS A 418 -20.27 11.07 8.93
CA LYS A 418 -20.85 9.73 8.96
C LYS A 418 -22.38 9.79 9.08
N PHE A 419 -22.92 10.60 9.98
CA PHE A 419 -24.36 10.78 10.10
C PHE A 419 -24.98 11.43 8.84
N ALA A 420 -24.32 12.40 8.25
CA ALA A 420 -24.80 13.05 7.02
C ALA A 420 -24.86 12.05 5.86
N ARG A 421 -23.81 11.24 5.65
CA ARG A 421 -23.78 10.20 4.61
C ARG A 421 -24.93 9.21 4.71
N ARG A 422 -25.36 8.88 5.94
CA ARG A 422 -26.46 7.95 6.24
C ARG A 422 -27.84 8.62 6.26
N THR A 423 -27.93 9.93 6.08
CA THR A 423 -29.19 10.67 6.10
C THR A 423 -29.78 10.75 4.69
N ASP A 424 -31.05 10.36 4.58
CA ASP A 424 -31.86 10.59 3.37
C ASP A 424 -32.38 12.04 3.39
N LEU A 425 -31.84 12.88 2.48
CA LEU A 425 -32.24 14.29 2.36
C LEU A 425 -33.63 14.48 1.77
N SER A 426 -34.18 13.49 1.07
CA SER A 426 -35.55 13.56 0.53
C SER A 426 -36.61 13.42 1.64
N ASN A 427 -36.23 12.89 2.81
CA ASN A 427 -37.12 12.68 3.93
C ASN A 427 -36.93 13.75 5.01
N TYR A 428 -37.90 14.65 5.13
CA TYR A 428 -37.87 15.74 6.11
C TYR A 428 -37.59 15.28 7.57
N ALA A 429 -38.15 14.15 7.98
CA ALA A 429 -37.91 13.62 9.32
C ALA A 429 -36.46 13.15 9.53
N SER A 430 -35.79 12.66 8.47
CA SER A 430 -34.36 12.28 8.51
C SER A 430 -33.47 13.52 8.60
N VAL A 431 -33.79 14.57 7.85
CA VAL A 431 -33.08 15.86 7.92
C VAL A 431 -33.19 16.48 9.31
N ASN A 432 -34.41 16.49 9.90
CA ASN A 432 -34.58 17.00 11.26
C ASN A 432 -33.79 16.20 12.30
N ARG A 433 -33.67 14.88 12.13
CA ARG A 433 -32.79 14.08 12.99
C ARG A 433 -31.33 14.52 12.86
N LEU A 434 -30.85 14.80 11.66
CA LEU A 434 -29.49 15.31 11.45
C LEU A 434 -29.29 16.65 12.17
N ARG A 435 -30.28 17.58 12.06
CA ARG A 435 -30.28 18.85 12.81
C ARG A 435 -30.27 18.66 14.32
N ASP A 436 -30.99 17.68 14.85
CA ASP A 436 -30.99 17.32 16.28
C ASP A 436 -29.59 16.81 16.72
N ILE A 437 -28.92 16.04 15.88
CA ILE A 437 -27.54 15.58 16.13
C ILE A 437 -26.57 16.76 16.14
N MET A 438 -26.66 17.65 15.14
CA MET A 438 -25.86 18.88 15.09
C MET A 438 -26.05 19.75 16.34
N LYS A 439 -27.30 19.88 16.82
CA LYS A 439 -27.59 20.61 18.07
C LYS A 439 -26.91 19.95 19.27
N LYS A 440 -26.98 18.63 19.41
CA LYS A 440 -26.33 17.87 20.49
C LYS A 440 -24.80 17.95 20.46
N MET A 441 -24.21 18.05 19.27
CA MET A 441 -22.77 18.20 19.09
C MET A 441 -22.28 19.65 19.25
N GLY A 442 -23.21 20.64 19.42
CA GLY A 442 -22.86 22.06 19.54
C GLY A 442 -22.63 22.78 18.21
N ILE A 443 -22.67 22.08 17.07
CA ILE A 443 -22.44 22.62 15.72
C ILE A 443 -23.42 23.76 15.41
N ARG A 444 -24.68 23.60 15.83
CA ARG A 444 -25.72 24.63 15.63
C ARG A 444 -25.34 25.97 16.28
N GLY A 445 -24.78 25.93 17.49
CA GLY A 445 -24.34 27.14 18.20
C GLY A 445 -23.25 27.89 17.45
N GLU A 446 -22.29 27.14 16.91
CA GLU A 446 -21.19 27.71 16.11
C GLU A 446 -21.69 28.33 14.80
N LEU A 447 -22.59 27.61 14.07
CA LEU A 447 -23.21 28.13 12.86
C LEU A 447 -23.91 29.47 13.12
N THR A 448 -24.67 29.57 14.21
CA THR A 448 -25.36 30.83 14.58
C THR A 448 -24.34 31.92 14.94
N THR A 449 -23.23 31.59 15.62
CA THR A 449 -22.16 32.53 15.95
C THR A 449 -21.47 33.05 14.71
N GLN A 450 -21.32 32.22 13.67
CA GLN A 450 -20.74 32.61 12.39
C GLN A 450 -21.75 33.28 11.44
N GLY A 451 -22.99 33.52 11.91
CA GLY A 451 -24.01 34.29 11.19
C GLY A 451 -24.85 33.46 10.22
N ALA A 452 -25.07 32.18 10.49
CA ALA A 452 -26.00 31.39 9.72
C ALA A 452 -27.46 31.82 9.98
N GLU A 453 -28.19 32.14 8.91
CA GLU A 453 -29.62 32.49 8.88
C GLU A 453 -30.47 31.22 8.60
N PRO A 454 -31.79 31.25 8.83
CA PRO A 454 -32.65 30.07 8.63
C PRO A 454 -32.58 29.47 7.22
N ASP A 455 -32.38 30.30 6.20
CA ASP A 455 -32.28 29.87 4.80
C ASP A 455 -30.86 29.57 4.34
N SER A 456 -29.85 29.71 5.24
CA SER A 456 -28.48 29.41 4.92
C SER A 456 -28.32 27.95 4.53
N ILE A 457 -27.49 27.68 3.53
CA ILE A 457 -27.17 26.33 3.07
C ILE A 457 -26.04 25.77 3.92
N ILE A 458 -26.26 24.59 4.44
CA ILE A 458 -25.25 23.81 5.18
C ILE A 458 -24.82 22.64 4.31
N SER A 459 -23.53 22.49 4.12
CA SER A 459 -22.91 21.35 3.40
C SER A 459 -22.16 20.47 4.39
N ILE A 460 -22.49 19.16 4.41
CA ILE A 460 -21.81 18.14 5.22
C ILE A 460 -21.56 16.92 4.35
N ALA A 461 -20.31 16.53 4.15
CA ALA A 461 -19.92 15.42 3.29
C ALA A 461 -20.55 15.50 1.87
N GLY A 462 -20.57 16.69 1.27
CA GLY A 462 -21.14 16.93 -0.06
C GLY A 462 -22.69 16.94 -0.11
N LYS A 463 -23.38 16.76 1.01
CA LYS A 463 -24.84 16.85 1.11
C LYS A 463 -25.25 18.23 1.57
N GLU A 464 -26.14 18.90 0.83
CA GLU A 464 -26.59 20.25 1.10
C GLU A 464 -28.05 20.26 1.60
N PHE A 465 -28.28 21.02 2.65
CA PHE A 465 -29.65 21.25 3.22
C PHE A 465 -29.72 22.60 3.92
N THR A 466 -30.94 23.09 4.16
CA THR A 466 -31.15 24.40 4.77
C THR A 466 -31.03 24.35 6.28
N PHE A 467 -30.45 25.42 6.88
CA PHE A 467 -30.44 25.65 8.31
C PHE A 467 -31.80 26.29 8.70
N VAL A 468 -32.63 25.54 9.42
CA VAL A 468 -33.94 26.03 9.90
C VAL A 468 -33.86 26.18 11.41
N GLU A 469 -34.25 27.37 11.92
CA GLU A 469 -34.41 27.59 13.37
C GLU A 469 -35.62 26.85 13.92
N GLU A 470 -35.53 26.37 15.19
CA GLU A 470 -36.69 25.85 15.91
C GLU A 470 -37.69 27.00 16.18
N GLY A 471 -38.81 27.00 15.52
CA GLY A 471 -39.84 28.00 15.76
C GLY A 471 -40.87 28.12 14.65
N TRP A 472 -40.62 27.51 13.52
CA TRP A 472 -41.59 27.50 12.42
C TRP A 472 -42.27 26.11 12.35
N GLN A 473 -43.44 25.99 12.95
CA GLN A 473 -44.47 24.96 12.66
C GLN A 473 -45.38 25.50 11.59
#